data_78a51dea7c54a0a8ef57f4e5a132c2e1
#
_entry.id   78a51dea7c54a0a8ef57f4e5a132c2e1
#
_cell.length_a   1.000
_cell.length_b   1.000
_cell.length_c   1.000
_cell.angle_alpha   90.00
_cell.angle_beta   90.00
_cell.angle_gamma   90.00
#
_symmetry.space_group_name_H-M   'P 1'
#
loop_
_entity.id
_entity.type
_entity.pdbx_description
1 polymer ?
#
loop_
_entity_poly.entity_id
_entity_poly.type
_entity_poly.pdbx_seq_one_letter_code
_entity_poly.pdbx_strand_id
1 'polypeptide(L)'
;DFLICASNQLVNHIDKIDFMSKGKMKPRIIIRTSIGPKEPLDGGPQHTADYTKAFENMLTTVKVVNLNEPEEIFPAYKEALEGNDHFCTLLIENGAHYNDK
;
A
#
# COMPACT_ATOMS: atom_id res chain seq x y z
N ASP A 1 7.43 4.11 -4.92
CA ASP A 1 7.40 5.54 -5.24
C ASP A 1 6.57 5.86 -6.48
N PHE A 2 6.50 4.95 -7.44
CA PHE A 2 5.71 5.16 -8.65
C PHE A 2 4.23 4.79 -8.52
N LEU A 3 3.78 4.39 -7.34
CA LEU A 3 2.39 4.03 -7.13
C LEU A 3 1.44 5.19 -7.47
N ILE A 4 1.89 6.43 -7.29
CA ILE A 4 1.07 7.59 -7.59
C ILE A 4 0.65 7.64 -9.08
N CYS A 5 1.45 7.06 -9.96
CA CYS A 5 1.11 6.93 -11.38
C CYS A 5 -0.03 5.95 -11.62
N ALA A 6 -0.27 5.03 -10.68
CA ALA A 6 -1.34 4.05 -10.74
C ALA A 6 -2.55 4.44 -9.88
N SER A 7 -2.63 5.70 -9.44
CA SER A 7 -3.69 6.16 -8.55
C SER A 7 -5.08 5.93 -9.12
N ASN A 8 -5.25 6.11 -10.43
CA ASN A 8 -6.56 5.91 -11.06
C ASN A 8 -7.02 4.45 -10.93
N GLN A 9 -6.14 3.48 -11.20
CA GLN A 9 -6.47 2.07 -11.06
C GLN A 9 -6.78 1.71 -9.61
N LEU A 10 -6.06 2.30 -8.67
CA LEU A 10 -6.26 2.03 -7.25
C LEU A 10 -7.56 2.65 -6.74
N VAL A 11 -7.78 3.93 -6.97
CA VAL A 11 -8.92 4.67 -6.42
C VAL A 11 -10.22 4.38 -7.17
N ASN A 12 -10.18 4.38 -8.50
CA ASN A 12 -11.39 4.27 -9.32
C ASN A 12 -11.74 2.85 -9.71
N HIS A 13 -10.83 1.90 -9.59
CA HIS A 13 -11.10 0.50 -9.94
C HIS A 13 -11.03 -0.41 -8.72
N ILE A 14 -9.86 -0.61 -8.13
CA ILE A 14 -9.71 -1.58 -7.02
C ILE A 14 -10.56 -1.19 -5.82
N ASP A 15 -10.52 0.08 -5.43
CA ASP A 15 -11.27 0.57 -4.25
C ASP A 15 -12.78 0.54 -4.45
N LYS A 16 -13.25 0.61 -5.69
CA LYS A 16 -14.67 0.73 -6.02
C LYS A 16 -15.28 -0.54 -6.64
N ILE A 17 -14.49 -1.57 -6.92
CA ILE A 17 -14.96 -2.71 -7.71
C ILE A 17 -16.08 -3.49 -7.02
N ASP A 18 -16.06 -3.61 -5.71
CA ASP A 18 -17.14 -4.24 -4.96
C ASP A 18 -18.46 -3.50 -5.18
N PHE A 19 -18.43 -2.17 -4.99
CA PHE A 19 -19.62 -1.34 -5.20
C PHE A 19 -20.10 -1.37 -6.65
N MET A 20 -19.19 -1.19 -7.61
CA MET A 20 -19.54 -1.10 -9.03
C MET A 20 -20.05 -2.44 -9.57
N SER A 21 -19.59 -3.54 -9.04
CA SER A 21 -20.04 -4.88 -9.42
C SER A 21 -21.24 -5.35 -8.60
N LYS A 22 -21.78 -4.52 -7.72
CA LYS A 22 -22.88 -4.84 -6.81
C LYS A 22 -22.58 -6.05 -5.93
N GLY A 23 -21.34 -6.10 -5.42
CA GLY A 23 -20.89 -7.16 -4.53
C GLY A 23 -20.50 -8.47 -5.22
N LYS A 24 -20.51 -8.52 -6.55
CA LYS A 24 -20.17 -9.74 -7.29
C LYS A 24 -18.66 -9.96 -7.40
N MET A 25 -17.88 -8.88 -7.32
CA MET A 25 -16.42 -8.95 -7.39
C MET A 25 -15.81 -8.38 -6.12
N LYS A 26 -15.14 -9.24 -5.36
CA LYS A 26 -14.46 -8.88 -4.12
C LYS A 26 -13.06 -9.46 -4.16
N PRO A 27 -12.16 -8.88 -4.98
CA PRO A 27 -10.83 -9.42 -5.11
C PRO A 27 -10.02 -9.23 -3.82
N ARG A 28 -9.16 -10.19 -3.51
CA ARG A 28 -8.21 -10.06 -2.42
C ARG A 28 -6.84 -9.80 -3.03
N ILE A 29 -6.39 -8.55 -2.96
CA ILE A 29 -5.16 -8.10 -3.58
C ILE A 29 -4.28 -7.44 -2.52
N ILE A 30 -3.01 -7.81 -2.51
CA ILE A 30 -1.99 -7.15 -1.69
C ILE A 30 -1.14 -6.30 -2.63
N ILE A 31 -1.12 -5.00 -2.37
CA ILE A 31 -0.36 -4.05 -3.16
C ILE A 31 0.83 -3.60 -2.30
N ARG A 32 2.03 -3.75 -2.84
CA ARG A 32 3.25 -3.32 -2.17
C ARG A 32 3.80 -2.08 -2.85
N THR A 33 4.26 -1.16 -2.04
CA THR A 33 5.05 -0.03 -2.53
C THR A 33 6.07 0.34 -1.47
N SER A 34 7.04 1.15 -1.84
CA SER A 34 8.08 1.57 -0.92
C SER A 34 8.25 3.08 -0.94
N ILE A 35 8.65 3.62 0.21
CA ILE A 35 9.21 4.96 0.29
C ILE A 35 10.69 4.82 -0.02
N GLY A 36 11.17 5.51 -1.06
CA GLY A 36 12.56 5.42 -1.46
C GLY A 36 13.51 5.88 -0.36
N PRO A 37 14.64 5.17 -0.15
CA PRO A 37 15.60 5.56 0.87
C PRO A 37 16.38 6.79 0.44
N LYS A 38 16.88 7.55 1.42
CA LYS A 38 17.78 8.69 1.17
C LYS A 38 19.24 8.31 1.28
N GLU A 39 19.54 7.13 1.83
CA GLU A 39 20.87 6.59 1.99
C GLU A 39 20.94 5.19 1.36
N PRO A 40 21.97 4.81 0.62
CA PRO A 40 23.15 5.63 0.25
C PRO A 40 22.88 6.59 -0.91
N LEU A 41 21.72 6.51 -1.56
CA LEU A 41 21.37 7.38 -2.67
C LEU A 41 19.99 7.99 -2.41
N ASP A 42 19.92 9.32 -2.46
CA ASP A 42 18.66 10.06 -2.38
C ASP A 42 18.18 10.36 -3.80
N GLY A 43 17.07 9.73 -4.21
CA GLY A 43 16.48 9.95 -5.52
C GLY A 43 15.70 11.25 -5.66
N GLY A 44 15.61 12.04 -4.58
CA GLY A 44 14.89 13.30 -4.56
C GLY A 44 13.42 13.16 -4.15
N PRO A 45 12.70 14.28 -4.03
CA PRO A 45 11.33 14.27 -3.49
C PRO A 45 10.36 13.38 -4.27
N GLN A 46 10.59 13.17 -5.57
CA GLN A 46 9.71 12.32 -6.38
C GLN A 46 9.81 10.84 -6.02
N HIS A 47 10.91 10.43 -5.37
CA HIS A 47 11.18 9.01 -5.07
C HIS A 47 11.18 8.72 -3.57
N THR A 48 11.20 9.75 -2.71
CA THR A 48 11.32 9.59 -1.26
C THR A 48 10.10 10.08 -0.50
N ALA A 49 9.07 10.55 -1.19
CA ALA A 49 7.87 11.06 -0.53
C ALA A 49 7.02 9.94 0.06
N ASP A 50 6.40 10.24 1.18
CA ASP A 50 5.46 9.35 1.85
C ASP A 50 4.04 9.86 1.61
N TYR A 51 3.28 9.13 0.79
CA TYR A 51 1.91 9.47 0.45
C TYR A 51 0.88 8.68 1.26
N THR A 52 1.27 8.07 2.38
CA THR A 52 0.38 7.22 3.18
C THR A 52 -0.94 7.90 3.51
N LYS A 53 -0.88 9.12 4.04
CA LYS A 53 -2.09 9.86 4.42
C LYS A 53 -2.96 10.22 3.23
N ALA A 54 -2.36 10.52 2.09
CA ALA A 54 -3.12 10.80 0.87
C ALA A 54 -3.91 9.58 0.44
N PHE A 55 -3.29 8.40 0.43
CA PHE A 55 -3.98 7.16 0.09
C PHE A 55 -5.04 6.80 1.13
N GLU A 56 -4.77 6.99 2.42
CA GLU A 56 -5.77 6.76 3.46
C GLU A 56 -7.03 7.61 3.25
N ASN A 57 -6.86 8.86 2.80
CA ASN A 57 -7.99 9.75 2.55
C ASN A 57 -8.74 9.44 1.26
N MET A 58 -8.06 8.92 0.24
CA MET A 58 -8.67 8.61 -1.05
C MET A 58 -9.34 7.24 -1.08
N LEU A 59 -8.81 6.27 -0.35
CA LEU A 59 -9.28 4.89 -0.40
C LEU A 59 -10.32 4.64 0.68
N THR A 60 -11.40 3.95 0.31
CA THR A 60 -12.53 3.67 1.22
C THR A 60 -12.64 2.20 1.58
N THR A 61 -12.25 1.30 0.69
CA THR A 61 -12.36 -0.16 0.91
C THR A 61 -11.00 -0.84 1.02
N VAL A 62 -9.93 -0.20 0.53
CA VAL A 62 -8.57 -0.74 0.61
C VAL A 62 -7.93 -0.30 1.91
N LYS A 63 -7.45 -1.25 2.69
CA LYS A 63 -6.74 -0.95 3.93
C LYS A 63 -5.33 -0.48 3.62
N VAL A 64 -4.94 0.67 4.16
CA VAL A 64 -3.60 1.24 3.98
C VAL A 64 -2.78 1.03 5.25
N VAL A 65 -1.63 0.40 5.13
CA VAL A 65 -0.74 0.12 6.25
C VAL A 65 0.65 0.63 5.94
N ASN A 66 1.17 1.50 6.81
CA ASN A 66 2.55 1.98 6.72
C ASN A 66 3.44 1.11 7.61
N LEU A 67 4.44 0.49 7.03
CA LEU A 67 5.36 -0.40 7.72
C LEU A 67 6.66 0.35 7.99
N ASN A 68 6.75 0.98 9.15
CA ASN A 68 7.92 1.78 9.52
C ASN A 68 9.08 0.95 10.05
N GLU A 69 8.81 -0.21 10.64
CA GLU A 69 9.81 -1.05 11.27
C GLU A 69 9.82 -2.45 10.64
N PRO A 70 11.00 -3.09 10.51
CA PRO A 70 11.08 -4.43 9.92
C PRO A 70 10.21 -5.48 10.62
N GLU A 71 10.02 -5.35 11.93
CA GLU A 71 9.24 -6.28 12.73
C GLU A 71 7.76 -6.28 12.35
N GLU A 72 7.27 -5.21 11.72
CA GLU A 72 5.87 -5.08 11.33
C GLU A 72 5.54 -5.82 10.04
N ILE A 73 6.55 -6.21 9.25
CA ILE A 73 6.35 -6.73 7.90
C ILE A 73 5.61 -8.06 7.92
N PHE A 74 6.12 -9.06 8.65
CA PHE A 74 5.51 -10.39 8.66
C PHE A 74 4.08 -10.37 9.20
N PRO A 75 3.79 -9.73 10.36
CA PRO A 75 2.41 -9.65 10.84
C PRO A 75 1.47 -8.96 9.88
N ALA A 76 1.92 -7.90 9.18
CA ALA A 76 1.09 -7.17 8.22
C ALA A 76 0.71 -8.04 7.02
N TYR A 77 1.65 -8.78 6.45
CA TYR A 77 1.37 -9.70 5.35
C TYR A 77 0.46 -10.83 5.79
N LYS A 78 0.68 -11.38 6.98
CA LYS A 78 -0.17 -12.44 7.51
C LYS A 78 -1.61 -11.96 7.66
N GLU A 79 -1.83 -10.77 8.20
CA GLU A 79 -3.17 -10.20 8.32
C GLU A 79 -3.79 -9.94 6.96
N ALA A 80 -3.02 -9.44 6.00
CA ALA A 80 -3.52 -9.17 4.64
C ALA A 80 -3.97 -10.45 3.94
N LEU A 81 -3.26 -11.57 4.17
CA LEU A 81 -3.61 -12.85 3.58
C LEU A 81 -4.79 -13.53 4.28
N GLU A 82 -4.91 -13.39 5.60
CA GLU A 82 -5.84 -14.16 6.42
C GLU A 82 -6.98 -13.31 6.99
N GLY A 83 -6.83 -11.97 7.02
CA GLY A 83 -7.82 -11.07 7.62
C GLY A 83 -9.13 -11.03 6.84
N ASN A 84 -10.22 -10.72 7.55
CA ASN A 84 -11.56 -10.69 6.97
C ASN A 84 -12.14 -9.29 6.81
N ASP A 85 -11.48 -8.27 7.33
CA ASP A 85 -12.01 -6.91 7.35
C ASP A 85 -11.94 -6.23 5.97
N HIS A 86 -10.89 -6.52 5.23
CA HIS A 86 -10.65 -5.92 3.91
C HIS A 86 -10.15 -6.99 2.96
N PHE A 87 -10.63 -6.95 1.71
CA PHE A 87 -10.15 -7.87 0.67
C PHE A 87 -8.86 -7.37 0.02
N CYS A 88 -8.66 -6.06 -0.05
CA CYS A 88 -7.46 -5.46 -0.63
C CYS A 88 -6.69 -4.69 0.45
N THR A 89 -5.38 -4.76 0.38
CA THR A 89 -4.50 -4.09 1.34
C THR A 89 -3.35 -3.43 0.58
N LEU A 90 -3.07 -2.18 0.91
CA LEU A 90 -1.91 -1.45 0.41
C LEU A 90 -0.87 -1.40 1.52
N LEU A 91 0.27 -2.05 1.32
CA LEU A 91 1.38 -2.08 2.25
C LEU A 91 2.47 -1.13 1.77
N ILE A 92 2.77 -0.12 2.58
CA ILE A 92 3.80 0.87 2.28
C ILE A 92 5.02 0.58 3.14
N GLU A 93 6.10 0.15 2.52
CA GLU A 93 7.35 -0.21 3.18
C GLU A 93 8.36 0.92 3.09
N ASN A 94 9.19 1.07 4.12
CA ASN A 94 10.27 2.05 4.08
C ASN A 94 11.53 1.40 3.50
N GLY A 95 11.96 1.87 2.32
CA GLY A 95 13.13 1.32 1.64
C GLY A 95 14.43 1.43 2.42
N ALA A 96 14.51 2.34 3.40
CA ALA A 96 15.68 2.46 4.26
C ALA A 96 15.96 1.20 5.07
N HIS A 97 14.95 0.34 5.27
CA HIS A 97 15.08 -0.89 6.06
C HIS A 97 15.35 -2.15 5.23
N TYR A 98 15.44 -2.04 3.90
CA TYR A 98 15.57 -3.23 3.05
C TYR A 98 16.88 -4.00 3.28
N ASN A 99 17.92 -3.32 3.74
CA ASN A 99 19.22 -3.94 4.02
C ASN A 99 19.43 -4.24 5.50
N ASP A 100 18.43 -4.01 6.34
CA ASP A 100 18.51 -4.33 7.77
C ASP A 100 18.53 -5.85 7.98
N LYS A 101 19.34 -6.29 8.92
CA LYS A 101 19.52 -7.71 9.22
C LYS A 101 18.97 -8.08 10.58
#